data_9a9447a513fe620d98f962b1ce70cec1
#
_entry.id   9a9447a513fe620d98f962b1ce70cec1
#
_cell.length_a   1.000
_cell.length_b   1.000
_cell.length_c   1.000
_cell.angle_alpha   90.00
_cell.angle_beta   90.00
_cell.angle_gamma   90.00
#
_symmetry.space_group_name_H-M   'P 1'
#
loop_
_entity.id
_entity.type
_entity.pdbx_description
1 polymer ?
#
loop_
_entity_poly.entity_id
_entity_poly.type
_entity_poly.pdbx_seq_one_letter_code
_entity_poly.pdbx_strand_id
1 'polypeptide(L)' 'MSLGTSLAQARRKAGLTQEAVAEKLGVSRQTISKWELDETLPDIRQSKRLAMLYRVTLDALIDLTSKRRSWQR' A
#
# COMPACT_ATOMS: atom_id res chain seq x y z
N MET A 1 10.21 -7.79 4.74
CA MET A 1 9.57 -6.91 3.78
C MET A 1 8.79 -5.83 4.50
N SER A 2 8.89 -4.61 4.06
CA SER A 2 8.26 -3.49 4.73
C SER A 2 6.89 -3.19 4.11
N LEU A 3 6.13 -2.36 4.79
CA LEU A 3 4.85 -1.91 4.23
C LEU A 3 5.07 -1.17 2.92
N GLY A 4 6.09 -0.32 2.87
CA GLY A 4 6.37 0.42 1.64
C GLY A 4 6.66 -0.49 0.47
N THR A 5 7.45 -1.54 0.69
CA THR A 5 7.74 -2.51 -0.35
C THR A 5 6.46 -3.23 -0.79
N SER A 6 5.62 -3.58 0.17
CA SER A 6 4.35 -4.25 -0.14
C SER A 6 3.45 -3.34 -0.97
N LEU A 7 3.41 -2.06 -0.62
CA LEU A 7 2.61 -1.10 -1.37
C LEU A 7 3.10 -0.98 -2.81
N ALA A 8 4.43 -0.90 -2.99
CA ALA A 8 4.99 -0.79 -4.32
C ALA A 8 4.68 -2.02 -5.16
N GLN A 9 4.80 -3.20 -4.56
CA GLN A 9 4.50 -4.43 -5.27
C GLN A 9 3.03 -4.52 -5.66
N ALA A 10 2.16 -4.16 -4.73
CA ALA A 10 0.72 -4.20 -5.00
C ALA A 10 0.37 -3.23 -6.11
N ARG A 11 0.99 -2.04 -6.10
CA ARG A 11 0.76 -1.06 -7.14
C ARG A 11 1.16 -1.60 -8.51
N ARG A 12 2.33 -2.20 -8.58
CA ARG A 12 2.82 -2.76 -9.86
C ARG A 12 1.93 -3.88 -10.35
N LYS A 13 1.49 -4.74 -9.44
CA LYS A 13 0.60 -5.83 -9.82
C LYS A 13 -0.73 -5.31 -10.33
N ALA A 14 -1.17 -4.17 -9.81
CA ALA A 14 -2.40 -3.55 -10.27
C ALA A 14 -2.20 -2.79 -11.58
N GLY A 15 -0.96 -2.68 -12.05
CA GLY A 15 -0.68 -2.00 -13.31
C GLY A 15 -0.76 -0.49 -13.22
N LEU A 16 -0.53 0.07 -12.04
CA LEU A 16 -0.69 1.50 -11.82
C LEU A 16 0.65 2.18 -11.61
N THR A 17 0.75 3.42 -12.07
CA THR A 17 1.91 4.26 -11.79
C THR A 17 1.71 5.00 -10.48
N GLN A 18 2.81 5.52 -9.92
CA GLN A 18 2.69 6.36 -8.73
C GLN A 18 1.81 7.57 -9.00
N GLU A 19 1.93 8.15 -10.18
CA GLU A 19 1.10 9.30 -10.54
C GLU A 19 -0.36 8.97 -10.57
N ALA A 20 -0.70 7.82 -11.14
CA ALA A 20 -2.09 7.41 -11.23
C ALA A 20 -2.68 7.20 -9.84
N VAL A 21 -1.93 6.59 -8.95
CA VAL A 21 -2.39 6.37 -7.58
C VAL A 21 -2.56 7.70 -6.85
N ALA A 22 -1.58 8.59 -7.01
CA ALA A 22 -1.65 9.90 -6.38
C ALA A 22 -2.89 10.66 -6.80
N GLU A 23 -3.19 10.61 -8.08
CA GLU A 23 -4.37 11.29 -8.61
C GLU A 23 -5.65 10.71 -8.00
N LYS A 24 -5.73 9.39 -7.92
CA LYS A 24 -6.93 8.75 -7.39
C LYS A 24 -7.13 9.02 -5.90
N LEU A 25 -6.04 9.19 -5.18
CA LEU A 25 -6.13 9.45 -3.74
C LEU A 25 -6.16 10.93 -3.40
N GLY A 26 -5.91 11.80 -4.37
CA GLY A 26 -5.90 13.23 -4.12
C GLY A 26 -4.68 13.69 -3.37
N VAL A 27 -3.54 13.03 -3.57
CA VAL A 27 -2.28 13.42 -2.94
C VAL A 27 -1.24 13.60 -4.02
N SER A 28 -0.07 14.08 -3.64
CA SER A 28 1.01 14.27 -4.60
C SER A 28 1.71 12.96 -4.88
N ARG A 29 2.36 12.87 -6.04
CA ARG A 29 3.15 11.68 -6.36
C ARG A 29 4.27 11.50 -5.34
N GLN A 30 4.82 12.59 -4.84
CA GLN A 30 5.86 12.50 -3.81
C GLN A 30 5.36 11.80 -2.57
N THR A 31 4.11 12.02 -2.21
CA THR A 31 3.53 11.35 -1.05
C THR A 31 3.52 9.84 -1.26
N ILE A 32 3.12 9.40 -2.45
CA ILE A 32 3.10 7.97 -2.76
C ILE A 32 4.53 7.42 -2.69
N SER A 33 5.47 8.13 -3.28
CA SER A 33 6.86 7.70 -3.26
C SER A 33 7.39 7.55 -1.84
N LYS A 34 7.09 8.50 -0.98
CA LYS A 34 7.55 8.44 0.42
C LYS A 34 6.96 7.25 1.14
N TRP A 35 5.68 6.94 0.89
CA TRP A 35 5.07 5.76 1.49
C TRP A 35 5.78 4.49 1.04
N GLU A 36 6.12 4.40 -0.23
CA GLU A 36 6.76 3.21 -0.77
C GLU A 36 8.21 3.07 -0.32
N LEU A 37 8.83 4.18 0.06
CA LEU A 37 10.19 4.16 0.58
C LEU A 37 10.23 4.09 2.11
N ASP A 38 9.09 3.99 2.75
CA ASP A 38 8.97 3.94 4.22
C ASP A 38 9.46 5.20 4.90
N GLU A 39 9.49 6.32 4.17
CA GLU A 39 9.84 7.60 4.76
C GLU A 39 8.70 8.16 5.59
N THR A 40 7.48 7.94 5.15
CA THR A 40 6.28 8.27 5.90
C THR A 40 5.30 7.12 5.73
N LEU A 41 4.27 7.10 6.56
CA LEU A 41 3.28 6.02 6.52
C LEU A 41 1.92 6.60 6.19
N PRO A 42 1.13 5.91 5.36
CA PRO A 42 -0.25 6.31 5.14
C PRO A 42 -1.05 6.07 6.42
N ASP A 43 -2.01 6.96 6.69
CA ASP A 43 -2.89 6.73 7.82
C ASP A 43 -3.89 5.62 7.48
N ILE A 44 -4.73 5.28 8.46
CA ILE A 44 -5.63 4.14 8.27
C ILE A 44 -6.62 4.38 7.12
N ARG A 45 -7.06 5.61 6.95
CA ARG A 45 -7.99 5.94 5.89
C ARG A 45 -7.33 5.76 4.52
N GLN A 46 -6.13 6.28 4.38
CA GLN A 46 -5.40 6.15 3.12
C GLN A 46 -5.03 4.71 2.85
N SER A 47 -4.69 3.98 3.90
CA SER A 47 -4.35 2.56 3.75
C SER A 47 -5.54 1.78 3.20
N LYS A 48 -6.74 2.07 3.69
CA LYS A 48 -7.93 1.41 3.19
C LYS A 48 -8.18 1.73 1.73
N ARG A 49 -7.98 2.98 1.36
CA ARG A 49 -8.17 3.40 -0.03
C ARG A 49 -7.15 2.72 -0.95
N LEU A 50 -5.91 2.61 -0.48
CA LEU A 50 -4.89 1.91 -1.24
C LEU A 50 -5.25 0.43 -1.43
N ALA A 51 -5.72 -0.21 -0.36
CA ALA A 51 -6.10 -1.61 -0.45
C ALA A 51 -7.21 -1.82 -1.46
N MET A 52 -8.20 -0.94 -1.45
CA MET A 52 -9.29 -1.03 -2.41
C MET A 52 -8.79 -0.81 -3.83
N LEU A 53 -7.92 0.15 -3.99
CA LEU A 53 -7.39 0.49 -5.31
C LEU A 53 -6.55 -0.65 -5.87
N TYR A 54 -5.74 -1.28 -5.01
CA TYR A 54 -4.85 -2.36 -5.44
C TYR A 54 -5.53 -3.72 -5.41
N ARG A 55 -6.80 -3.75 -5.00
CA ARG A 55 -7.57 -4.99 -4.95
C ARG A 55 -6.97 -6.03 -4.01
N VAL A 56 -6.49 -5.55 -2.89
CA VAL A 56 -6.00 -6.44 -1.84
C VAL A 56 -6.66 -6.02 -0.55
N THR A 57 -6.64 -6.89 0.44
CA THR A 57 -7.17 -6.51 1.75
C THR A 57 -6.08 -5.81 2.53
N LEU A 58 -6.51 -4.99 3.48
CA LEU A 58 -5.56 -4.34 4.36
C LEU A 58 -4.74 -5.38 5.12
N ASP A 59 -5.40 -6.45 5.55
CA ASP A 59 -4.72 -7.52 6.25
C ASP A 59 -3.65 -8.15 5.38
N ALA A 60 -3.92 -8.31 4.09
CA ALA A 60 -2.93 -8.89 3.20
C ALA A 60 -1.68 -8.02 3.10
N LEU A 61 -1.84 -6.70 3.10
CA LEU A 61 -0.69 -5.82 3.06
C LEU A 61 0.16 -5.96 4.32
N ILE A 62 -0.49 -6.09 5.46
CA ILE A 62 0.21 -6.26 6.72
C ILE A 62 0.90 -7.62 6.77
N ASP A 63 0.21 -8.66 6.31
CA ASP A 63 0.78 -9.99 6.31
C ASP A 63 2.01 -10.12 5.45
N LEU A 64 2.06 -9.37 4.35
CA LEU A 64 3.25 -9.40 3.51
C LEU A 64 4.48 -8.93 4.27
N THR A 65 4.28 -8.11 5.30
CA THR A 65 5.42 -7.64 6.08
C THR A 65 5.70 -8.50 7.28
N SER A 66 4.65 -9.04 7.92
CA SER A 66 4.85 -9.81 9.14
C SER A 66 4.89 -11.28 8.91
N LYS A 67 4.26 -11.74 7.93
CA LYS A 67 4.18 -13.05 7.64
C LYS A 67 3.57 -13.90 8.58
N ARG A 68 2.70 -13.77 9.19
CA ARG A 68 2.20 -14.57 10.06
C ARG A 68 0.92 -14.71 10.23
N ARG A 69 0.29 -15.37 10.52
CA ARG A 69 -0.81 -15.61 10.75
C ARG A 69 -1.34 -16.58 11.33
N SER A 70 -1.17 -17.01 11.74
CA SER A 70 -1.49 -18.12 12.20
C SER A 70 -2.62 -18.19 13.05
N TRP A 71 -2.96 -17.32 13.67
CA TRP A 71 -4.01 -17.42 14.52
C TRP A 71 -5.30 -17.43 13.80
N GLN A 72 -5.36 -17.59 12.82
CA GLN A 72 -6.39 -17.67 12.26
C GLN A 72 -7.15 -18.55 12.30
N ARG A 73 -7.53 -18.89 12.67
CA ARG A 73 -8.21 -19.69 12.74
C ARG A 73 -8.78 -19.75 12.57
#